data_6c7b356885a230a475e0d2ee5387ab94
#
_entry.id   6c7b356885a230a475e0d2ee5387ab94
#
_cell.length_a   1.000
_cell.length_b   1.000
_cell.length_c   1.000
_cell.angle_alpha   90.00
_cell.angle_beta   90.00
_cell.angle_gamma   90.00
#
_symmetry.space_group_name_H-M   'P 1'
#
loop_
_entity.id
_entity.type
_entity.pdbx_description
1 polymer ?
#
loop_
_entity_poly.entity_id
_entity_poly.type
_entity_poly.pdbx_seq_one_letter_code
_entity_poly.pdbx_strand_id
1 'polypeptide(L)'
;MINKSYKHWMIVLLMCCLAASSIGLCTNAIGVFYTPVAKSLKVLKGTFAMHATLLTLATALTSLKMSKVIKKYSYKKVLLIGVILSSGATWLMSYSTSVYLFYILGILRGIGVGIYGMVPITVVITNWFDKKHGLATSLALSFSGLSGAIFSPLLSSWITRYGWQMTYRFMAICILVLVLPALIVPWNIDPRKEHLLPYGYQNRKETTKVQNNKIRLLTISFLCMCLFTLLHTSITGISQHLSGIAVSIHLSAAIGATFMSFTMIGNISTKLLIGFLSDLLSPIKAVIMMILTNCISLVLLFLGVIHQETLLLYIGSFMFGSIYSVGAVGIPMLTRYFFGNENYARTYSVIGFLTNVGSASSLTLIGYLYDFTKSYQIVFIIALCFHLINLILLVIICLRYNGVGDK
;
A
#
# COMPACT_ATOMS: atom_id res chain seq x y z
N MET A 1 -30.29 3.52 25.85
CA MET A 1 -30.08 3.56 24.37
C MET A 1 -28.62 3.85 24.12
N ILE A 2 -27.82 2.85 23.76
CA ILE A 2 -26.40 3.04 23.38
C ILE A 2 -26.39 3.94 22.16
N ASN A 3 -25.69 5.04 22.26
CA ASN A 3 -25.59 6.07 21.21
C ASN A 3 -25.26 5.42 19.86
N LYS A 4 -26.18 5.39 18.90
CA LYS A 4 -26.05 4.73 17.59
C LYS A 4 -24.77 5.14 16.83
N SER A 5 -24.23 6.32 17.12
CA SER A 5 -22.98 6.85 16.54
C SER A 5 -21.74 6.08 16.98
N TYR A 6 -21.72 5.54 18.21
CA TYR A 6 -20.55 4.81 18.75
C TYR A 6 -20.21 3.56 17.91
N LYS A 7 -21.23 2.83 17.46
CA LYS A 7 -21.01 1.58 16.69
C LYS A 7 -20.35 1.84 15.34
N HIS A 8 -20.67 2.93 14.66
CA HIS A 8 -20.03 3.30 13.39
C HIS A 8 -18.52 3.51 13.56
N TRP A 9 -18.11 4.27 14.59
CA TRP A 9 -16.71 4.53 14.88
C TRP A 9 -15.97 3.30 15.42
N MET A 10 -16.67 2.42 16.14
CA MET A 10 -16.14 1.10 16.51
C MET A 10 -15.78 0.27 15.27
N ILE A 11 -16.62 0.28 14.22
CA ILE A 11 -16.29 -0.38 12.95
C ILE A 11 -15.03 0.20 12.34
N VAL A 12 -14.85 1.54 12.37
CA VAL A 12 -13.61 2.16 11.89
C VAL A 12 -12.40 1.64 12.67
N LEU A 13 -12.50 1.52 14.00
CA LEU A 13 -11.43 0.97 14.83
C LEU A 13 -11.09 -0.48 14.46
N LEU A 14 -12.10 -1.32 14.19
CA LEU A 14 -11.89 -2.68 13.70
C LEU A 14 -11.17 -2.68 12.34
N MET A 15 -11.54 -1.75 11.44
CA MET A 15 -10.87 -1.59 10.14
C MET A 15 -9.43 -1.07 10.31
N CYS A 16 -9.14 -0.22 11.31
CA CYS A 16 -7.78 0.17 11.69
C CYS A 16 -6.92 -1.06 12.06
N CYS A 17 -7.46 -1.96 12.87
CA CYS A 17 -6.78 -3.19 13.28
C CYS A 17 -6.49 -4.10 12.06
N LEU A 18 -7.47 -4.26 11.16
CA LEU A 18 -7.28 -5.03 9.93
C LEU A 18 -6.23 -4.40 9.01
N ALA A 19 -6.22 -3.08 8.85
CA ALA A 19 -5.23 -2.36 8.05
C ALA A 19 -3.83 -2.46 8.66
N ALA A 20 -3.71 -2.36 10.00
CA ALA A 20 -2.46 -2.53 10.72
C ALA A 20 -1.87 -3.92 10.49
N SER A 21 -2.70 -4.98 10.52
CA SER A 21 -2.27 -6.36 10.29
C SER A 21 -1.93 -6.61 8.82
N SER A 22 -2.88 -6.36 7.90
CA SER A 22 -2.76 -6.77 6.49
C SER A 22 -1.74 -5.93 5.71
N ILE A 23 -1.82 -4.61 5.81
CA ILE A 23 -0.96 -3.71 5.04
C ILE A 23 0.28 -3.35 5.85
N GLY A 24 0.10 -2.95 7.12
CA GLY A 24 1.20 -2.50 7.96
C GLY A 24 2.21 -3.60 8.25
N LEU A 25 1.76 -4.66 8.92
CA LEU A 25 2.65 -5.73 9.35
C LEU A 25 3.00 -6.70 8.21
N CYS A 26 1.98 -7.17 7.45
CA CYS A 26 2.22 -8.17 6.41
C CYS A 26 2.87 -7.62 5.14
N THR A 27 2.83 -6.31 4.88
CA THR A 27 3.35 -5.73 3.64
C THR A 27 4.44 -4.70 3.91
N ASN A 28 4.16 -3.67 4.74
CA ASN A 28 5.10 -2.56 4.92
C ASN A 28 6.35 -2.93 5.73
N ALA A 29 6.23 -3.82 6.72
CA ALA A 29 7.35 -4.17 7.60
C ALA A 29 8.19 -5.36 7.11
N ILE A 30 7.86 -5.99 5.96
CA ILE A 30 8.53 -7.22 5.52
C ILE A 30 9.98 -7.02 5.06
N GLY A 31 10.34 -5.81 4.64
CA GLY A 31 11.66 -5.50 4.09
C GLY A 31 12.83 -5.80 5.04
N VAL A 32 12.62 -5.78 6.35
CA VAL A 32 13.66 -6.09 7.35
C VAL A 32 14.17 -7.52 7.27
N PHE A 33 13.39 -8.44 6.68
CA PHE A 33 13.76 -9.84 6.49
C PHE A 33 14.64 -10.08 5.24
N TYR A 34 14.69 -9.16 4.28
CA TYR A 34 15.33 -9.42 2.98
C TYR A 34 16.80 -9.78 3.13
N THR A 35 17.57 -8.97 3.85
CA THR A 35 19.01 -9.20 4.01
C THR A 35 19.33 -10.42 4.89
N PRO A 36 18.77 -10.58 6.11
CA PRO A 36 19.13 -11.70 6.97
C PRO A 36 18.69 -13.05 6.41
N VAL A 37 17.51 -13.14 5.77
CA VAL A 37 17.04 -14.42 5.22
C VAL A 37 17.79 -14.77 3.94
N ALA A 38 18.00 -13.84 3.01
CA ALA A 38 18.78 -14.09 1.80
C ALA A 38 20.20 -14.56 2.13
N LYS A 39 20.86 -13.93 3.13
CA LYS A 39 22.16 -14.35 3.61
C LYS A 39 22.14 -15.77 4.20
N SER A 40 21.13 -16.09 5.02
CA SER A 40 20.97 -17.40 5.65
C SER A 40 20.74 -18.52 4.63
N LEU A 41 19.92 -18.25 3.60
CA LEU A 41 19.62 -19.20 2.54
C LEU A 41 20.67 -19.23 1.41
N LYS A 42 21.69 -18.35 1.47
CA LYS A 42 22.74 -18.19 0.44
C LYS A 42 22.15 -17.91 -0.96
N VAL A 43 21.11 -17.09 -1.04
CA VAL A 43 20.46 -16.67 -2.28
C VAL A 43 20.60 -15.16 -2.50
N LEU A 44 20.38 -14.70 -3.73
CA LEU A 44 20.33 -13.28 -4.05
C LEU A 44 19.16 -12.58 -3.34
N LYS A 45 19.31 -11.30 -2.99
CA LYS A 45 18.23 -10.50 -2.38
C LYS A 45 17.00 -10.42 -3.29
N GLY A 46 17.21 -10.24 -4.61
CA GLY A 46 16.14 -10.24 -5.60
C GLY A 46 15.39 -11.58 -5.66
N THR A 47 16.13 -12.70 -5.59
CA THR A 47 15.54 -14.05 -5.52
C THR A 47 14.67 -14.19 -4.27
N PHE A 48 15.15 -13.75 -3.10
CA PHE A 48 14.32 -13.80 -1.90
C PHE A 48 13.14 -12.81 -1.98
N ALA A 49 13.32 -11.60 -2.50
CA ALA A 49 12.27 -10.59 -2.63
C ALA A 49 11.10 -11.04 -3.53
N MET A 50 11.31 -12.02 -4.43
CA MET A 50 10.27 -12.61 -5.27
C MET A 50 9.08 -13.14 -4.45
N HIS A 51 9.29 -13.64 -3.21
CA HIS A 51 8.18 -14.09 -2.36
C HIS A 51 7.21 -12.94 -2.02
N ALA A 52 7.71 -11.70 -1.85
CA ALA A 52 6.88 -10.53 -1.61
C ALA A 52 6.16 -10.05 -2.89
N THR A 53 6.78 -10.21 -4.05
CA THR A 53 6.13 -10.01 -5.35
C THR A 53 4.94 -10.97 -5.52
N LEU A 54 5.15 -12.26 -5.26
CA LEU A 54 4.11 -13.28 -5.35
C LEU A 54 2.99 -13.03 -4.33
N LEU A 55 3.34 -12.60 -3.11
CA LEU A 55 2.38 -12.17 -2.08
C LEU A 55 1.49 -11.04 -2.62
N THR A 56 2.09 -10.00 -3.19
CA THR A 56 1.36 -8.82 -3.68
C THR A 56 0.44 -9.17 -4.86
N LEU A 57 0.91 -9.98 -5.80
CA LEU A 57 0.10 -10.47 -6.92
C LEU A 57 -1.07 -11.36 -6.44
N ALA A 58 -0.82 -12.27 -5.51
CA ALA A 58 -1.87 -13.11 -4.92
C ALA A 58 -2.91 -12.26 -4.16
N THR A 59 -2.46 -11.24 -3.44
CA THR A 59 -3.34 -10.25 -2.77
C THR A 59 -4.22 -9.53 -3.79
N ALA A 60 -3.65 -9.04 -4.89
CA ALA A 60 -4.39 -8.36 -5.94
C ALA A 60 -5.46 -9.27 -6.57
N LEU A 61 -5.08 -10.48 -6.98
CA LEU A 61 -6.00 -11.46 -7.59
C LEU A 61 -7.12 -11.87 -6.63
N THR A 62 -6.82 -12.06 -5.35
CA THR A 62 -7.81 -12.39 -4.33
C THR A 62 -8.78 -11.24 -4.12
N SER A 63 -8.28 -10.01 -4.03
CA SER A 63 -9.08 -8.79 -3.83
C SER A 63 -10.11 -8.58 -4.94
N LEU A 64 -9.80 -8.94 -6.20
CA LEU A 64 -10.75 -8.86 -7.32
C LEU A 64 -12.01 -9.71 -7.10
N LYS A 65 -11.88 -10.85 -6.42
CA LYS A 65 -13.00 -11.77 -6.16
C LYS A 65 -13.77 -11.44 -4.88
N MET A 66 -13.18 -10.63 -3.99
CA MET A 66 -13.72 -10.39 -2.64
C MET A 66 -15.09 -9.72 -2.65
N SER A 67 -15.37 -8.83 -3.58
CA SER A 67 -16.70 -8.19 -3.70
C SER A 67 -17.84 -9.20 -3.92
N LYS A 68 -17.55 -10.31 -4.63
CA LYS A 68 -18.51 -11.42 -4.86
C LYS A 68 -18.59 -12.34 -3.64
N VAL A 69 -17.44 -12.67 -3.04
CA VAL A 69 -17.34 -13.57 -1.87
C VAL A 69 -18.07 -12.98 -0.66
N ILE A 70 -17.88 -11.69 -0.40
CA ILE A 70 -18.52 -10.96 0.71
C ILE A 70 -20.06 -10.95 0.59
N LYS A 71 -20.59 -10.91 -0.64
CA LYS A 71 -22.05 -10.95 -0.87
C LYS A 71 -22.65 -12.32 -0.60
N LYS A 72 -21.87 -13.39 -0.85
CA LYS A 72 -22.35 -14.80 -0.78
C LYS A 72 -22.16 -15.42 0.60
N TYR A 73 -21.09 -15.08 1.31
CA TYR A 73 -20.70 -15.73 2.57
C TYR A 73 -20.64 -14.74 3.73
N SER A 74 -20.78 -15.24 4.96
CA SER A 74 -20.53 -14.44 6.17
C SER A 74 -19.09 -13.98 6.19
N TYR A 75 -18.86 -12.65 6.22
CA TYR A 75 -17.52 -12.10 6.18
C TYR A 75 -16.64 -12.53 7.36
N LYS A 76 -17.22 -12.76 8.54
CA LYS A 76 -16.46 -13.26 9.69
C LYS A 76 -15.85 -14.64 9.44
N LYS A 77 -16.59 -15.56 8.77
CA LYS A 77 -16.05 -16.86 8.40
C LYS A 77 -14.92 -16.71 7.37
N VAL A 78 -15.12 -15.85 6.40
CA VAL A 78 -14.11 -15.55 5.35
C VAL A 78 -12.88 -14.88 5.97
N LEU A 79 -13.08 -13.94 6.92
CA LEU A 79 -12.00 -13.30 7.67
C LEU A 79 -11.19 -14.32 8.48
N LEU A 80 -11.84 -15.25 9.15
CA LEU A 80 -11.16 -16.31 9.90
C LEU A 80 -10.26 -17.15 8.97
N ILE A 81 -10.73 -17.51 7.79
CA ILE A 81 -9.92 -18.23 6.79
C ILE A 81 -8.74 -17.34 6.37
N GLY A 82 -8.96 -16.05 6.10
CA GLY A 82 -7.92 -15.11 5.69
C GLY A 82 -6.81 -14.97 6.73
N VAL A 83 -7.17 -14.86 8.01
CA VAL A 83 -6.19 -14.71 9.07
C VAL A 83 -5.43 -16.01 9.35
N ILE A 84 -6.09 -17.16 9.26
CA ILE A 84 -5.44 -18.47 9.39
C ILE A 84 -4.42 -18.66 8.26
N LEU A 85 -4.78 -18.32 7.02
CA LEU A 85 -3.87 -18.42 5.89
C LEU A 85 -2.68 -17.47 6.04
N SER A 86 -2.90 -16.19 6.38
CA SER A 86 -1.82 -15.21 6.49
C SER A 86 -0.90 -15.48 7.69
N SER A 87 -1.47 -15.76 8.86
CA SER A 87 -0.71 -16.06 10.09
C SER A 87 -0.04 -17.44 9.98
N GLY A 88 -0.77 -18.48 9.52
CA GLY A 88 -0.23 -19.83 9.36
C GLY A 88 0.92 -19.87 8.34
N ALA A 89 0.76 -19.24 7.17
CA ALA A 89 1.85 -19.14 6.21
C ALA A 89 3.05 -18.38 6.80
N THR A 90 2.83 -17.30 7.55
CA THR A 90 3.90 -16.55 8.22
C THR A 90 4.61 -17.41 9.28
N TRP A 91 3.88 -18.20 10.05
CA TRP A 91 4.45 -19.14 11.00
C TRP A 91 5.28 -20.22 10.32
N LEU A 92 4.77 -20.83 9.24
CA LEU A 92 5.46 -21.86 8.46
C LEU A 92 6.72 -21.34 7.78
N MET A 93 6.79 -20.05 7.41
CA MET A 93 8.02 -19.42 6.93
C MET A 93 9.20 -19.59 7.91
N SER A 94 8.94 -19.71 9.21
CA SER A 94 9.98 -19.90 10.22
C SER A 94 10.74 -21.24 10.10
N TYR A 95 10.16 -22.22 9.44
CA TYR A 95 10.77 -23.54 9.22
C TYR A 95 11.33 -23.69 7.81
N SER A 96 11.23 -22.64 6.98
CA SER A 96 11.65 -22.73 5.59
C SER A 96 13.16 -22.77 5.44
N THR A 97 13.67 -23.82 4.80
CA THR A 97 15.07 -23.99 4.43
C THR A 97 15.35 -23.72 2.95
N SER A 98 14.29 -23.51 2.16
CA SER A 98 14.34 -23.28 0.73
C SER A 98 13.56 -22.03 0.34
N VAL A 99 14.10 -21.26 -0.61
CA VAL A 99 13.43 -20.08 -1.16
C VAL A 99 12.11 -20.44 -1.87
N TYR A 100 11.99 -21.60 -2.48
CA TYR A 100 10.77 -22.06 -3.14
C TYR A 100 9.61 -22.23 -2.15
N LEU A 101 9.89 -22.68 -0.94
CA LEU A 101 8.87 -22.77 0.11
C LEU A 101 8.39 -21.36 0.51
N PHE A 102 9.29 -20.37 0.56
CA PHE A 102 8.88 -18.95 0.75
C PHE A 102 7.96 -18.45 -0.36
N TYR A 103 8.14 -18.91 -1.61
CA TYR A 103 7.26 -18.51 -2.72
C TYR A 103 5.85 -19.04 -2.53
N ILE A 104 5.72 -20.34 -2.21
CA ILE A 104 4.41 -20.97 -1.94
C ILE A 104 3.73 -20.31 -0.74
N LEU A 105 4.47 -20.13 0.37
CA LEU A 105 3.96 -19.50 1.57
C LEU A 105 3.66 -18.01 1.35
N GLY A 106 4.43 -17.33 0.50
CA GLY A 106 4.14 -15.97 0.05
C GLY A 106 2.80 -15.85 -0.66
N ILE A 107 2.50 -16.77 -1.58
CA ILE A 107 1.19 -16.84 -2.27
C ILE A 107 0.06 -17.09 -1.25
N LEU A 108 0.20 -18.07 -0.36
CA LEU A 108 -0.81 -18.37 0.66
C LEU A 108 -1.07 -17.19 1.59
N ARG A 109 0.00 -16.52 2.05
CA ARG A 109 -0.08 -15.31 2.84
C ARG A 109 -0.77 -14.19 2.07
N GLY A 110 -0.46 -14.01 0.78
CA GLY A 110 -1.05 -13.02 -0.10
C GLY A 110 -2.56 -13.25 -0.30
N ILE A 111 -3.00 -14.50 -0.46
CA ILE A 111 -4.43 -14.86 -0.49
C ILE A 111 -5.08 -14.44 0.83
N GLY A 112 -4.48 -14.78 1.97
CA GLY A 112 -4.97 -14.38 3.29
C GLY A 112 -5.11 -12.87 3.43
N VAL A 113 -4.06 -12.11 3.09
CA VAL A 113 -4.06 -10.63 3.12
C VAL A 113 -5.11 -10.03 2.19
N GLY A 114 -5.32 -10.60 1.00
CA GLY A 114 -6.34 -10.16 0.05
C GLY A 114 -7.77 -10.29 0.59
N ILE A 115 -8.01 -11.24 1.48
CA ILE A 115 -9.31 -11.48 2.11
C ILE A 115 -9.70 -10.37 3.10
N TYR A 116 -8.75 -9.75 3.81
CA TYR A 116 -9.05 -8.73 4.82
C TYR A 116 -8.23 -7.45 4.68
N GLY A 117 -7.58 -7.26 3.53
CA GLY A 117 -6.79 -6.08 3.23
C GLY A 117 -7.62 -4.89 2.75
N MET A 118 -7.00 -4.07 1.92
CA MET A 118 -7.51 -2.76 1.52
C MET A 118 -8.94 -2.79 0.94
N VAL A 119 -9.25 -3.73 0.03
CA VAL A 119 -10.55 -3.77 -0.65
C VAL A 119 -11.69 -4.08 0.32
N PRO A 120 -11.65 -5.15 1.14
CA PRO A 120 -12.69 -5.37 2.13
C PRO A 120 -12.84 -4.25 3.14
N ILE A 121 -11.73 -3.64 3.62
CA ILE A 121 -11.77 -2.50 4.54
C ILE A 121 -12.56 -1.35 3.95
N THR A 122 -12.25 -0.96 2.70
CA THR A 122 -12.95 0.14 2.04
C THR A 122 -14.41 -0.17 1.74
N VAL A 123 -14.74 -1.41 1.39
CA VAL A 123 -16.14 -1.85 1.19
C VAL A 123 -16.95 -1.73 2.48
N VAL A 124 -16.40 -2.19 3.62
CA VAL A 124 -17.07 -2.06 4.92
C VAL A 124 -17.33 -0.60 5.25
N ILE A 125 -16.32 0.26 5.13
CA ILE A 125 -16.45 1.70 5.43
C ILE A 125 -17.49 2.35 4.50
N THR A 126 -17.49 2.01 3.21
CA THR A 126 -18.47 2.52 2.24
C THR A 126 -19.90 2.17 2.63
N ASN A 127 -20.14 0.96 3.15
CA ASN A 127 -21.46 0.53 3.59
C ASN A 127 -21.91 1.22 4.90
N TRP A 128 -20.96 1.57 5.79
CA TRP A 128 -21.26 2.11 7.11
C TRP A 128 -21.29 3.65 7.15
N PHE A 129 -20.74 4.35 6.13
CA PHE A 129 -20.59 5.80 6.13
C PHE A 129 -21.05 6.46 4.83
N ASP A 130 -22.14 7.25 4.89
CA ASP A 130 -22.54 8.17 3.81
C ASP A 130 -21.87 9.54 3.99
N LYS A 131 -21.89 10.09 5.22
CA LYS A 131 -21.12 11.30 5.59
C LYS A 131 -19.81 10.89 6.25
N LYS A 132 -18.77 11.73 6.10
CA LYS A 132 -17.43 11.51 6.66
C LYS A 132 -16.75 10.22 6.14
N HIS A 133 -17.18 9.70 4.99
CA HIS A 133 -16.61 8.51 4.37
C HIS A 133 -15.09 8.65 4.14
N GLY A 134 -14.63 9.80 3.60
CA GLY A 134 -13.21 10.08 3.37
C GLY A 134 -12.41 10.06 4.67
N LEU A 135 -12.91 10.68 5.74
CA LEU A 135 -12.28 10.68 7.06
C LEU A 135 -12.18 9.28 7.65
N ALA A 136 -13.26 8.49 7.58
CA ALA A 136 -13.29 7.12 8.09
C ALA A 136 -12.29 6.21 7.32
N THR A 137 -12.25 6.35 6.00
CA THR A 137 -11.31 5.58 5.15
C THR A 137 -9.86 5.99 5.41
N SER A 138 -9.56 7.29 5.45
CA SER A 138 -8.21 7.80 5.72
C SER A 138 -7.73 7.35 7.09
N LEU A 139 -8.58 7.44 8.11
CA LEU A 139 -8.24 7.01 9.46
C LEU A 139 -7.89 5.52 9.49
N ALA A 140 -8.76 4.67 8.94
CA ALA A 140 -8.52 3.23 8.91
C ALA A 140 -7.22 2.87 8.18
N LEU A 141 -6.99 3.43 6.99
CA LEU A 141 -5.81 3.13 6.19
C LEU A 141 -4.52 3.77 6.74
N SER A 142 -4.60 4.84 7.54
CA SER A 142 -3.43 5.44 8.20
C SER A 142 -2.80 4.50 9.22
N PHE A 143 -3.58 3.58 9.82
CA PHE A 143 -3.04 2.57 10.73
C PHE A 143 -2.09 1.58 10.06
N SER A 144 -2.16 1.44 8.72
CA SER A 144 -1.14 0.69 7.98
C SER A 144 0.24 1.36 8.04
N GLY A 145 0.28 2.69 7.98
CA GLY A 145 1.52 3.45 8.16
C GLY A 145 2.02 3.39 9.60
N LEU A 146 1.12 3.61 10.58
CA LEU A 146 1.45 3.52 12.01
C LEU A 146 2.01 2.14 12.37
N SER A 147 1.36 1.08 11.90
CA SER A 147 1.84 -0.30 12.11
C SER A 147 3.22 -0.52 11.49
N GLY A 148 3.44 -0.09 10.24
CA GLY A 148 4.76 -0.18 9.60
C GLY A 148 5.85 0.58 10.36
N ALA A 149 5.53 1.78 10.86
CA ALA A 149 6.45 2.59 11.64
C ALA A 149 6.88 1.92 12.96
N ILE A 150 5.95 1.24 13.63
CA ILE A 150 6.21 0.55 14.90
C ILE A 150 6.88 -0.81 14.68
N PHE A 151 6.31 -1.62 13.78
CA PHE A 151 6.77 -3.00 13.62
C PHE A 151 8.10 -3.13 12.88
N SER A 152 8.50 -2.20 12.01
CA SER A 152 9.79 -2.31 11.30
C SER A 152 10.98 -2.33 12.27
N PRO A 153 11.17 -1.37 13.19
CA PRO A 153 12.25 -1.42 14.16
C PRO A 153 12.09 -2.57 15.17
N LEU A 154 10.85 -2.90 15.56
CA LEU A 154 10.58 -3.99 16.49
C LEU A 154 11.00 -5.34 15.91
N LEU A 155 10.59 -5.65 14.68
CA LEU A 155 10.98 -6.87 13.98
C LEU A 155 12.50 -6.92 13.74
N SER A 156 13.13 -5.80 13.38
CA SER A 156 14.58 -5.73 13.22
C SER A 156 15.31 -6.05 14.52
N SER A 157 14.84 -5.51 15.65
CA SER A 157 15.38 -5.82 16.98
C SER A 157 15.20 -7.31 17.34
N TRP A 158 14.03 -7.88 17.04
CA TRP A 158 13.79 -9.31 17.27
C TRP A 158 14.65 -10.21 16.38
N ILE A 159 14.88 -9.84 15.11
CA ILE A 159 15.80 -10.56 14.21
C ILE A 159 17.20 -10.59 14.80
N THR A 160 17.68 -9.46 15.31
CA THR A 160 19.02 -9.38 15.92
C THR A 160 19.16 -10.23 17.18
N ARG A 161 18.10 -10.28 18.03
CA ARG A 161 18.14 -10.98 19.33
C ARG A 161 17.81 -12.47 19.21
N TYR A 162 16.84 -12.84 18.37
CA TYR A 162 16.26 -14.18 18.35
C TYR A 162 16.38 -14.89 16.99
N GLY A 163 16.94 -14.20 15.99
CA GLY A 163 17.02 -14.69 14.62
C GLY A 163 15.71 -14.51 13.85
N TRP A 164 15.79 -14.60 12.53
CA TRP A 164 14.67 -14.36 11.63
C TRP A 164 13.56 -15.42 11.76
N GLN A 165 13.90 -16.68 12.08
CA GLN A 165 12.93 -17.76 12.24
C GLN A 165 11.97 -17.47 13.39
N MET A 166 12.51 -17.13 14.57
CA MET A 166 11.69 -16.82 15.75
C MET A 166 10.89 -15.53 15.53
N THR A 167 11.47 -14.58 14.81
CA THR A 167 10.76 -13.32 14.46
C THR A 167 9.56 -13.56 13.55
N TYR A 168 9.60 -14.51 12.61
CA TYR A 168 8.42 -14.91 11.84
C TYR A 168 7.33 -15.50 12.72
N ARG A 169 7.66 -16.27 13.75
CA ARG A 169 6.67 -16.80 14.72
C ARG A 169 6.02 -15.67 15.51
N PHE A 170 6.82 -14.74 16.02
CA PHE A 170 6.28 -13.55 16.72
C PHE A 170 5.39 -12.72 15.80
N MET A 171 5.81 -12.51 14.55
CA MET A 171 5.02 -11.80 13.56
C MET A 171 3.67 -12.49 13.29
N ALA A 172 3.64 -13.82 13.22
CA ALA A 172 2.40 -14.59 13.05
C ALA A 172 1.44 -14.40 14.23
N ILE A 173 1.95 -14.35 15.47
CA ILE A 173 1.16 -14.05 16.67
C ILE A 173 0.62 -12.62 16.60
N CYS A 174 1.45 -11.64 16.22
CA CYS A 174 1.01 -10.25 16.08
C CYS A 174 -0.11 -10.10 15.04
N ILE A 175 -0.06 -10.84 13.91
CA ILE A 175 -1.12 -10.88 12.91
C ILE A 175 -2.44 -11.33 13.55
N LEU A 176 -2.43 -12.43 14.32
CA LEU A 176 -3.61 -12.94 15.02
C LEU A 176 -4.16 -11.93 16.03
N VAL A 177 -3.31 -11.38 16.88
CA VAL A 177 -3.70 -10.42 17.92
C VAL A 177 -4.34 -9.16 17.32
N LEU A 178 -3.78 -8.62 16.23
CA LEU A 178 -4.34 -7.45 15.56
C LEU A 178 -5.71 -7.73 14.91
N VAL A 179 -5.95 -8.93 14.40
CA VAL A 179 -7.23 -9.28 13.76
C VAL A 179 -8.29 -9.73 14.77
N LEU A 180 -7.86 -10.19 15.94
CA LEU A 180 -8.74 -10.77 16.98
C LEU A 180 -9.94 -9.88 17.34
N PRO A 181 -9.83 -8.55 17.54
CA PRO A 181 -10.99 -7.69 17.79
C PRO A 181 -12.07 -7.80 16.72
N ALA A 182 -11.69 -7.86 15.43
CA ALA A 182 -12.64 -7.97 14.33
C ALA A 182 -13.33 -9.34 14.24
N LEU A 183 -12.74 -10.39 14.82
CA LEU A 183 -13.33 -11.71 14.91
C LEU A 183 -14.31 -11.83 16.10
N ILE A 184 -13.95 -11.26 17.26
CA ILE A 184 -14.73 -11.37 18.51
C ILE A 184 -15.94 -10.45 18.49
N VAL A 185 -15.74 -9.16 18.20
CA VAL A 185 -16.83 -8.17 18.22
C VAL A 185 -17.93 -8.54 17.24
N PRO A 186 -19.22 -8.53 17.65
CA PRO A 186 -20.34 -8.79 16.74
C PRO A 186 -20.58 -7.59 15.81
N TRP A 187 -20.38 -7.79 14.49
CA TRP A 187 -20.63 -6.79 13.46
C TRP A 187 -20.90 -7.45 12.10
N ASN A 188 -21.56 -6.71 11.21
CA ASN A 188 -21.84 -7.10 9.83
C ASN A 188 -21.27 -6.08 8.86
N ILE A 189 -21.00 -6.51 7.62
CA ILE A 189 -20.56 -5.62 6.55
C ILE A 189 -21.61 -4.56 6.21
N ASP A 190 -22.88 -4.94 6.24
CA ASP A 190 -24.02 -4.04 5.98
C ASP A 190 -24.69 -3.67 7.31
N PRO A 191 -24.71 -2.37 7.68
CA PRO A 191 -25.35 -1.92 8.91
C PRO A 191 -26.84 -2.23 8.95
N ARG A 192 -27.51 -2.36 7.78
CA ARG A 192 -28.95 -2.68 7.69
C ARG A 192 -29.27 -4.06 8.29
N LYS A 193 -28.32 -5.01 8.24
CA LYS A 193 -28.48 -6.32 8.90
C LYS A 193 -28.48 -6.24 10.42
N GLU A 194 -28.11 -5.11 10.96
CA GLU A 194 -28.13 -4.81 12.40
C GLU A 194 -29.16 -3.75 12.76
N HIS A 195 -30.14 -3.51 11.87
CA HIS A 195 -31.18 -2.51 12.02
C HIS A 195 -30.62 -1.07 12.20
N LEU A 196 -29.43 -0.80 11.61
CA LEU A 196 -28.79 0.50 11.60
C LEU A 196 -28.77 1.06 10.18
N LEU A 197 -28.79 2.38 10.09
CA LEU A 197 -28.55 3.10 8.83
C LEU A 197 -27.09 3.54 8.78
N PRO A 198 -26.51 3.75 7.57
CA PRO A 198 -25.17 4.33 7.42
C PRO A 198 -25.05 5.67 8.16
N TYR A 199 -23.86 5.99 8.64
CA TYR A 199 -23.61 7.24 9.33
C TYR A 199 -23.88 8.45 8.44
N GLY A 200 -24.79 9.32 8.87
CA GLY A 200 -25.19 10.49 8.10
C GLY A 200 -26.07 10.18 6.88
N TYR A 201 -26.76 9.05 6.87
CA TYR A 201 -27.71 8.67 5.82
C TYR A 201 -28.70 9.80 5.54
N GLN A 202 -28.76 10.21 4.29
CA GLN A 202 -29.75 11.13 3.76
C GLN A 202 -30.57 10.39 2.70
N ASN A 203 -31.90 10.49 2.81
CA ASN A 203 -32.83 9.89 1.85
C ASN A 203 -32.71 10.62 0.48
N ARG A 204 -31.58 10.44 -0.21
CA ARG A 204 -31.42 10.92 -1.59
C ARG A 204 -32.16 9.95 -2.49
N LYS A 205 -33.22 10.44 -3.18
CA LYS A 205 -33.79 9.74 -4.32
C LYS A 205 -32.62 9.39 -5.26
N GLU A 206 -32.46 8.12 -5.56
CA GLU A 206 -31.49 7.65 -6.55
C GLU A 206 -31.82 8.28 -7.91
N THR A 207 -31.16 9.37 -8.22
CA THR A 207 -31.10 9.92 -9.57
C THR A 207 -29.71 9.66 -10.13
N THR A 208 -29.54 8.46 -10.65
CA THR A 208 -28.47 8.26 -11.63
C THR A 208 -28.89 7.16 -12.61
N LYS A 209 -29.53 7.59 -13.68
CA LYS A 209 -29.51 6.81 -14.93
C LYS A 209 -28.04 6.63 -15.30
N VAL A 210 -27.55 5.40 -15.25
CA VAL A 210 -26.24 5.03 -15.81
C VAL A 210 -26.34 5.28 -17.31
N GLN A 211 -25.90 6.44 -17.75
CA GLN A 211 -25.72 6.69 -19.17
C GLN A 211 -24.50 5.89 -19.64
N ASN A 212 -24.77 4.90 -20.46
CA ASN A 212 -23.80 3.93 -20.97
C ASN A 212 -22.95 4.57 -22.09
N ASN A 213 -22.27 5.68 -21.81
CA ASN A 213 -21.29 6.24 -22.75
C ASN A 213 -20.05 5.35 -22.75
N LYS A 214 -19.91 4.53 -23.80
CA LYS A 214 -18.74 3.68 -24.03
C LYS A 214 -17.49 4.56 -24.17
N ILE A 215 -16.74 4.75 -23.09
CA ILE A 215 -15.39 5.31 -23.23
C ILE A 215 -14.58 4.37 -24.13
N ARG A 216 -13.94 4.93 -25.13
CA ARG A 216 -12.83 4.25 -25.81
C ARG A 216 -11.66 4.19 -24.82
N LEU A 217 -11.47 3.05 -24.14
CA LEU A 217 -10.34 2.79 -23.23
C LEU A 217 -8.96 2.92 -23.91
N LEU A 218 -8.93 3.16 -25.22
CA LEU A 218 -7.72 3.34 -26.02
C LEU A 218 -7.44 4.82 -26.34
N THR A 219 -7.84 5.75 -25.47
CA THR A 219 -7.41 7.14 -25.60
C THR A 219 -5.96 7.29 -25.16
N ILE A 220 -5.21 8.18 -25.80
CA ILE A 220 -3.81 8.45 -25.43
C ILE A 220 -3.74 8.91 -23.98
N SER A 221 -4.68 9.72 -23.49
CA SER A 221 -4.75 10.15 -22.09
C SER A 221 -4.88 8.97 -21.13
N PHE A 222 -5.66 7.93 -21.47
CA PHE A 222 -5.79 6.73 -20.65
C PHE A 222 -4.50 5.90 -20.64
N LEU A 223 -3.87 5.73 -21.80
CA LEU A 223 -2.58 5.02 -21.91
C LEU A 223 -1.48 5.75 -21.14
N CYS A 224 -1.41 7.08 -21.25
CA CYS A 224 -0.49 7.90 -20.45
C CYS A 224 -0.75 7.74 -18.94
N MET A 225 -2.02 7.69 -18.50
CA MET A 225 -2.36 7.48 -17.09
C MET A 225 -1.99 6.06 -16.61
N CYS A 226 -2.15 5.05 -17.46
CA CYS A 226 -1.71 3.69 -17.19
C CYS A 226 -0.18 3.61 -17.01
N LEU A 227 0.57 4.24 -17.95
CA LEU A 227 2.03 4.28 -17.88
C LEU A 227 2.52 5.08 -16.66
N PHE A 228 1.90 6.26 -16.41
CA PHE A 228 2.16 7.06 -15.20
C PHE A 228 2.02 6.21 -13.94
N THR A 229 0.91 5.49 -13.81
CA THR A 229 0.63 4.66 -12.65
C THR A 229 1.67 3.55 -12.48
N LEU A 230 1.99 2.84 -13.57
CA LEU A 230 2.96 1.76 -13.56
C LEU A 230 4.35 2.26 -13.11
N LEU A 231 4.86 3.33 -13.73
CA LEU A 231 6.16 3.91 -13.40
C LEU A 231 6.19 4.45 -11.98
N HIS A 232 5.14 5.17 -11.56
CA HIS A 232 5.05 5.72 -10.20
C HIS A 232 5.10 4.63 -9.15
N THR A 233 4.30 3.59 -9.32
CA THR A 233 4.20 2.51 -8.32
C THR A 233 5.41 1.58 -8.33
N SER A 234 6.15 1.52 -9.44
CA SER A 234 7.43 0.79 -9.49
C SER A 234 8.54 1.41 -8.63
N ILE A 235 8.37 2.62 -8.12
CA ILE A 235 9.32 3.26 -7.20
C ILE A 235 9.06 2.83 -5.74
N THR A 236 7.83 2.42 -5.41
CA THR A 236 7.41 2.14 -4.03
C THR A 236 8.24 1.05 -3.35
N GLY A 237 8.81 0.12 -4.11
CA GLY A 237 9.66 -0.95 -3.61
C GLY A 237 10.92 -0.48 -2.88
N ILE A 238 11.42 0.73 -3.14
CA ILE A 238 12.60 1.29 -2.47
C ILE A 238 12.43 1.26 -0.94
N SER A 239 11.23 1.55 -0.43
CA SER A 239 10.94 1.54 1.00
C SER A 239 11.23 0.19 1.67
N GLN A 240 10.97 -0.91 0.97
CA GLN A 240 11.21 -2.27 1.48
C GLN A 240 12.71 -2.61 1.50
N HIS A 241 13.53 -1.89 0.75
CA HIS A 241 14.97 -2.08 0.69
C HIS A 241 15.74 -1.13 1.62
N LEU A 242 15.08 -0.20 2.37
CA LEU A 242 15.75 0.77 3.24
C LEU A 242 16.66 0.12 4.29
N SER A 243 16.24 -1.00 4.90
CA SER A 243 17.13 -1.78 5.77
C SER A 243 18.36 -2.32 5.03
N GLY A 244 18.18 -2.76 3.79
CA GLY A 244 19.29 -3.22 2.95
C GLY A 244 20.22 -2.09 2.50
N ILE A 245 19.66 -0.89 2.26
CA ILE A 245 20.41 0.33 1.94
C ILE A 245 21.31 0.70 3.13
N ALA A 246 20.78 0.72 4.35
CA ALA A 246 21.56 1.01 5.55
C ALA A 246 22.75 0.01 5.71
N VAL A 247 22.46 -1.28 5.57
CA VAL A 247 23.51 -2.32 5.69
C VAL A 247 24.57 -2.18 4.58
N SER A 248 24.21 -1.74 3.37
CA SER A 248 25.16 -1.56 2.26
C SER A 248 26.18 -0.43 2.48
N ILE A 249 25.89 0.48 3.39
CA ILE A 249 26.77 1.59 3.79
C ILE A 249 27.28 1.42 5.24
N HIS A 250 27.35 0.18 5.70
CA HIS A 250 27.90 -0.21 7.02
C HIS A 250 27.11 0.30 8.24
N LEU A 251 25.87 0.77 8.07
CA LEU A 251 24.95 1.06 9.18
C LEU A 251 24.27 -0.22 9.67
N SER A 252 23.79 -0.19 10.91
CA SER A 252 23.04 -1.34 11.46
C SER A 252 21.69 -1.52 10.76
N ALA A 253 21.21 -2.76 10.67
CA ALA A 253 19.88 -3.06 10.16
C ALA A 253 18.77 -2.39 11.00
N ALA A 254 19.02 -2.16 12.29
CA ALA A 254 18.12 -1.43 13.17
C ALA A 254 17.92 0.02 12.73
N ILE A 255 19.00 0.73 12.37
CA ILE A 255 18.94 2.09 11.79
C ILE A 255 18.16 2.05 10.47
N GLY A 256 18.41 1.07 9.61
CA GLY A 256 17.66 0.92 8.37
C GLY A 256 16.16 0.67 8.58
N ALA A 257 15.78 -0.04 9.64
CA ALA A 257 14.38 -0.23 10.02
C ALA A 257 13.73 1.07 10.50
N THR A 258 14.48 1.96 11.18
CA THR A 258 13.96 3.28 11.56
C THR A 258 13.74 4.20 10.34
N PHE A 259 14.51 4.07 9.27
CA PHE A 259 14.23 4.76 8.01
C PHE A 259 12.85 4.40 7.46
N MET A 260 12.46 3.11 7.53
CA MET A 260 11.10 2.70 7.19
C MET A 260 10.04 3.36 8.10
N SER A 261 10.31 3.49 9.39
CA SER A 261 9.41 4.21 10.31
C SER A 261 9.21 5.66 9.89
N PHE A 262 10.29 6.38 9.56
CA PHE A 262 10.21 7.75 9.08
C PHE A 262 9.44 7.84 7.74
N THR A 263 9.65 6.89 6.83
CA THR A 263 8.86 6.79 5.59
C THR A 263 7.36 6.61 5.88
N MET A 264 6.99 5.80 6.87
CA MET A 264 5.58 5.60 7.22
C MET A 264 4.95 6.81 7.92
N ILE A 265 5.71 7.55 8.73
CA ILE A 265 5.26 8.84 9.29
C ILE A 265 5.05 9.85 8.15
N GLY A 266 6.00 9.93 7.22
CA GLY A 266 5.89 10.74 6.02
C GLY A 266 4.69 10.37 5.15
N ASN A 267 4.39 9.07 4.99
CA ASN A 267 3.21 8.57 4.30
C ASN A 267 1.90 9.11 4.89
N ILE A 268 1.76 9.09 6.24
CA ILE A 268 0.57 9.62 6.91
C ILE A 268 0.47 11.13 6.67
N SER A 269 1.56 11.87 6.93
CA SER A 269 1.62 13.32 6.79
C SER A 269 1.31 13.78 5.37
N THR A 270 1.91 13.14 4.37
CA THR A 270 1.74 13.53 2.96
C THR A 270 0.37 13.13 2.39
N LYS A 271 -0.29 12.08 2.90
CA LYS A 271 -1.68 11.77 2.56
C LYS A 271 -2.66 12.84 3.03
N LEU A 272 -2.45 13.40 4.21
CA LEU A 272 -3.23 14.54 4.69
C LEU A 272 -2.94 15.79 3.86
N LEU A 273 -1.67 16.04 3.58
CA LEU A 273 -1.22 17.19 2.83
C LEU A 273 -1.73 17.20 1.39
N ILE A 274 -1.69 16.08 0.67
CA ILE A 274 -2.17 16.01 -0.72
C ILE A 274 -3.67 16.27 -0.81
N GLY A 275 -4.46 15.79 0.17
CA GLY A 275 -5.90 16.09 0.26
C GLY A 275 -6.15 17.59 0.43
N PHE A 276 -5.49 18.20 1.41
CA PHE A 276 -5.58 19.65 1.65
C PHE A 276 -5.14 20.48 0.44
N LEU A 277 -4.01 20.15 -0.16
CA LEU A 277 -3.49 20.85 -1.35
C LEU A 277 -4.41 20.68 -2.57
N SER A 278 -5.06 19.54 -2.70
CA SER A 278 -6.03 19.30 -3.79
C SER A 278 -7.25 20.20 -3.68
N ASP A 279 -7.76 20.40 -2.45
CA ASP A 279 -8.90 21.27 -2.20
C ASP A 279 -8.52 22.75 -2.39
N LEU A 280 -7.30 23.14 -2.01
CA LEU A 280 -6.82 24.52 -2.09
C LEU A 280 -6.42 24.94 -3.51
N LEU A 281 -5.74 24.06 -4.25
CA LEU A 281 -5.11 24.40 -5.53
C LEU A 281 -5.78 23.70 -6.71
N SER A 282 -5.59 22.42 -6.83
CA SER A 282 -6.23 21.48 -7.76
C SER A 282 -5.61 20.08 -7.60
N PRO A 283 -6.30 19.00 -8.04
CA PRO A 283 -5.76 17.65 -8.02
C PRO A 283 -4.41 17.49 -8.73
N ILE A 284 -4.24 18.14 -9.88
CA ILE A 284 -3.02 18.07 -10.69
C ILE A 284 -1.84 18.73 -9.97
N LYS A 285 -2.05 19.96 -9.48
CA LYS A 285 -0.99 20.70 -8.76
C LYS A 285 -0.56 19.98 -7.49
N ALA A 286 -1.52 19.42 -6.74
CA ALA A 286 -1.24 18.65 -5.54
C ALA A 286 -0.37 17.41 -5.84
N VAL A 287 -0.70 16.67 -6.91
CA VAL A 287 0.10 15.50 -7.32
C VAL A 287 1.50 15.90 -7.79
N ILE A 288 1.63 16.97 -8.58
CA ILE A 288 2.94 17.48 -9.03
C ILE A 288 3.80 17.84 -7.81
N MET A 289 3.25 18.55 -6.82
CA MET A 289 3.99 18.90 -5.59
C MET A 289 4.47 17.66 -4.85
N MET A 290 3.66 16.61 -4.74
CA MET A 290 4.07 15.36 -4.10
C MET A 290 5.14 14.60 -4.89
N ILE A 291 5.10 14.64 -6.23
CA ILE A 291 6.15 14.06 -7.08
C ILE A 291 7.46 14.84 -6.88
N LEU A 292 7.42 16.18 -6.89
CA LEU A 292 8.61 16.99 -6.63
C LEU A 292 9.20 16.75 -5.23
N THR A 293 8.33 16.61 -4.21
CA THR A 293 8.75 16.20 -2.85
C THR A 293 9.47 14.84 -2.89
N ASN A 294 8.96 13.89 -3.68
CA ASN A 294 9.61 12.59 -3.82
C ASN A 294 10.92 12.65 -4.61
N CYS A 295 11.03 13.50 -5.63
CA CYS A 295 12.30 13.75 -6.32
C CYS A 295 13.38 14.30 -5.34
N ILE A 296 13.02 15.28 -4.51
CA ILE A 296 13.93 15.80 -3.47
C ILE A 296 14.32 14.67 -2.50
N SER A 297 13.36 13.85 -2.08
CA SER A 297 13.62 12.67 -1.25
C SER A 297 14.66 11.73 -1.86
N LEU A 298 14.50 11.37 -3.14
CA LEU A 298 15.44 10.48 -3.84
C LEU A 298 16.83 11.07 -3.94
N VAL A 299 16.95 12.39 -4.17
CA VAL A 299 18.25 13.09 -4.16
C VAL A 299 18.89 13.04 -2.76
N LEU A 300 18.11 13.28 -1.69
CA LEU A 300 18.61 13.20 -0.32
C LEU A 300 19.06 11.79 0.05
N LEU A 301 18.30 10.77 -0.34
CA LEU A 301 18.67 9.36 -0.15
C LEU A 301 19.96 9.00 -0.92
N PHE A 302 20.07 9.46 -2.17
CA PHE A 302 21.26 9.27 -3.00
C PHE A 302 22.51 9.92 -2.37
N LEU A 303 22.42 11.17 -1.99
CA LEU A 303 23.51 11.90 -1.31
C LEU A 303 23.84 11.28 0.05
N GLY A 304 22.82 10.89 0.82
CA GLY A 304 23.01 10.22 2.10
C GLY A 304 23.75 8.88 1.99
N VAL A 305 23.53 8.13 0.88
CA VAL A 305 24.28 6.90 0.60
C VAL A 305 25.73 7.21 0.19
N ILE A 306 25.96 8.23 -0.63
CA ILE A 306 27.34 8.58 -1.09
C ILE A 306 28.18 9.11 0.06
N HIS A 307 27.63 10.03 0.85
CA HIS A 307 28.36 10.69 1.93
C HIS A 307 28.27 9.94 3.26
N GLN A 308 27.51 8.83 3.31
CA GLN A 308 27.21 8.05 4.54
C GLN A 308 26.57 8.91 5.65
N GLU A 309 25.82 9.94 5.26
CA GLU A 309 25.20 10.91 6.15
C GLU A 309 23.82 10.45 6.59
N THR A 310 23.72 9.99 7.85
CA THR A 310 22.49 9.43 8.42
C THR A 310 21.33 10.43 8.47
N LEU A 311 21.63 11.74 8.69
CA LEU A 311 20.60 12.78 8.74
C LEU A 311 19.90 12.93 7.39
N LEU A 312 20.67 12.93 6.28
CA LEU A 312 20.09 12.98 4.92
C LEU A 312 19.20 11.78 4.64
N LEU A 313 19.59 10.60 5.14
CA LEU A 313 18.79 9.37 4.99
C LEU A 313 17.48 9.46 5.79
N TYR A 314 17.46 10.03 7.01
CA TYR A 314 16.23 10.23 7.77
C TYR A 314 15.28 11.22 7.10
N ILE A 315 15.79 12.39 6.69
CA ILE A 315 14.99 13.41 6.01
C ILE A 315 14.47 12.85 4.67
N GLY A 316 15.34 12.23 3.88
CA GLY A 316 14.98 11.59 2.63
C GLY A 316 13.93 10.50 2.83
N SER A 317 14.06 9.65 3.83
CA SER A 317 13.09 8.61 4.16
C SER A 317 11.73 9.18 4.55
N PHE A 318 11.68 10.23 5.36
CA PHE A 318 10.44 10.92 5.71
C PHE A 318 9.74 11.48 4.46
N MET A 319 10.47 12.22 3.62
CA MET A 319 9.94 12.79 2.38
C MET A 319 9.54 11.70 1.36
N PHE A 320 10.18 10.52 1.41
CA PHE A 320 9.84 9.38 0.56
C PHE A 320 8.41 8.88 0.79
N GLY A 321 7.85 9.14 1.97
CA GLY A 321 6.44 8.88 2.27
C GLY A 321 5.46 9.47 1.26
N SER A 322 5.83 10.54 0.53
CA SER A 322 5.03 11.15 -0.52
C SER A 322 4.69 10.22 -1.68
N ILE A 323 5.50 9.19 -1.94
CA ILE A 323 5.20 8.17 -2.97
C ILE A 323 3.86 7.47 -2.71
N TYR A 324 3.57 7.18 -1.45
CA TYR A 324 2.34 6.51 -1.05
C TYR A 324 1.12 7.43 -1.13
N SER A 325 1.30 8.75 -0.95
CA SER A 325 0.20 9.70 -1.06
C SER A 325 -0.29 9.84 -2.50
N VAL A 326 0.62 9.87 -3.47
CA VAL A 326 0.26 9.87 -4.90
C VAL A 326 -0.37 8.53 -5.29
N GLY A 327 0.20 7.40 -4.86
CA GLY A 327 -0.34 6.08 -5.16
C GLY A 327 -1.76 5.85 -4.62
N ALA A 328 -2.00 6.20 -3.34
CA ALA A 328 -3.26 5.90 -2.65
C ALA A 328 -4.34 6.99 -2.83
N VAL A 329 -3.95 8.25 -3.03
CA VAL A 329 -4.87 9.39 -3.11
C VAL A 329 -4.77 10.08 -4.47
N GLY A 330 -3.56 10.37 -4.94
CA GLY A 330 -3.34 11.13 -6.16
C GLY A 330 -3.84 10.40 -7.41
N ILE A 331 -3.49 9.13 -7.60
CA ILE A 331 -3.91 8.34 -8.78
C ILE A 331 -5.43 8.20 -8.87
N PRO A 332 -6.17 7.81 -7.80
CA PRO A 332 -7.63 7.83 -7.81
C PRO A 332 -8.21 9.21 -8.14
N MET A 333 -7.64 10.25 -7.56
CA MET A 333 -8.09 11.62 -7.74
C MET A 333 -7.89 12.13 -9.18
N LEU A 334 -6.72 11.89 -9.77
CA LEU A 334 -6.46 12.18 -11.19
C LEU A 334 -7.35 11.36 -12.11
N THR A 335 -7.60 10.09 -11.80
CA THR A 335 -8.50 9.23 -12.57
C THR A 335 -9.91 9.82 -12.60
N ARG A 336 -10.41 10.26 -11.44
CA ARG A 336 -11.72 10.91 -11.33
C ARG A 336 -11.76 12.24 -12.07
N TYR A 337 -10.69 13.04 -11.98
CA TYR A 337 -10.57 14.35 -12.59
C TYR A 337 -10.60 14.26 -14.13
N PHE A 338 -9.80 13.36 -14.72
CA PHE A 338 -9.65 13.26 -16.17
C PHE A 338 -10.74 12.41 -16.85
N PHE A 339 -11.31 11.41 -16.19
CA PHE A 339 -12.25 10.46 -16.80
C PHE A 339 -13.68 10.58 -16.28
N GLY A 340 -13.93 11.48 -15.30
CA GLY A 340 -15.24 11.74 -14.73
C GLY A 340 -15.77 10.64 -13.82
N ASN A 341 -16.84 10.96 -13.06
CA ASN A 341 -17.44 10.04 -12.10
C ASN A 341 -18.10 8.81 -12.75
N GLU A 342 -18.73 9.00 -13.90
CA GLU A 342 -19.48 7.93 -14.60
C GLU A 342 -18.58 6.77 -15.02
N ASN A 343 -17.36 7.08 -15.43
CA ASN A 343 -16.41 6.11 -15.95
C ASN A 343 -15.35 5.69 -14.93
N TYR A 344 -15.36 6.32 -13.75
CA TYR A 344 -14.36 6.12 -12.72
C TYR A 344 -14.16 4.64 -12.36
N ALA A 345 -15.24 3.92 -12.07
CA ALA A 345 -15.15 2.52 -11.64
C ALA A 345 -14.47 1.64 -12.69
N ARG A 346 -14.76 1.87 -13.97
CA ARG A 346 -14.20 1.08 -15.07
C ARG A 346 -12.74 1.43 -15.34
N THR A 347 -12.40 2.72 -15.39
CA THR A 347 -11.03 3.18 -15.63
C THR A 347 -10.13 2.87 -14.46
N TYR A 348 -10.60 3.11 -13.23
CA TYR A 348 -9.83 2.87 -12.03
C TYR A 348 -9.57 1.37 -11.76
N SER A 349 -10.44 0.47 -12.20
CA SER A 349 -10.17 -0.97 -12.07
C SER A 349 -8.92 -1.41 -12.85
N VAL A 350 -8.71 -0.86 -14.05
CA VAL A 350 -7.50 -1.14 -14.85
C VAL A 350 -6.28 -0.45 -14.25
N ILE A 351 -6.41 0.82 -13.88
CA ILE A 351 -5.33 1.60 -13.26
C ILE A 351 -4.91 0.96 -11.93
N GLY A 352 -5.86 0.53 -11.09
CA GLY A 352 -5.59 -0.15 -9.83
C GLY A 352 -4.90 -1.51 -10.00
N PHE A 353 -5.21 -2.25 -11.06
CA PHE A 353 -4.47 -3.45 -11.41
C PHE A 353 -2.99 -3.12 -11.74
N LEU A 354 -2.74 -2.10 -12.55
CA LEU A 354 -1.39 -1.64 -12.89
C LEU A 354 -0.62 -1.12 -11.66
N THR A 355 -1.31 -0.48 -10.71
CA THR A 355 -0.74 -0.09 -9.41
C THR A 355 -0.11 -1.30 -8.70
N ASN A 356 -0.84 -2.40 -8.64
CA ASN A 356 -0.33 -3.62 -8.00
C ASN A 356 0.80 -4.28 -8.81
N VAL A 357 0.71 -4.29 -10.14
CA VAL A 357 1.76 -4.83 -11.01
C VAL A 357 3.06 -4.04 -10.84
N GLY A 358 2.99 -2.70 -10.86
CA GLY A 358 4.15 -1.84 -10.67
C GLY A 358 4.80 -2.06 -9.30
N SER A 359 4.01 -2.03 -8.23
CA SER A 359 4.53 -2.27 -6.87
C SER A 359 5.10 -3.67 -6.70
N ALA A 360 4.45 -4.70 -7.26
CA ALA A 360 4.93 -6.07 -7.14
C ALA A 360 6.26 -6.28 -7.87
N SER A 361 6.38 -5.79 -9.12
CA SER A 361 7.60 -5.94 -9.91
C SER A 361 8.78 -5.20 -9.29
N SER A 362 8.58 -4.03 -8.69
CA SER A 362 9.65 -3.22 -8.11
C SER A 362 10.40 -3.95 -6.98
N LEU A 363 9.70 -4.74 -6.17
CA LEU A 363 10.29 -5.45 -5.04
C LEU A 363 11.45 -6.37 -5.48
N THR A 364 11.19 -7.15 -6.51
CA THR A 364 12.19 -8.08 -7.07
C THR A 364 13.25 -7.36 -7.91
N LEU A 365 12.83 -6.42 -8.77
CA LEU A 365 13.76 -5.73 -9.67
C LEU A 365 14.82 -4.92 -8.91
N ILE A 366 14.42 -4.22 -7.84
CA ILE A 366 15.37 -3.47 -7.00
C ILE A 366 16.36 -4.41 -6.33
N GLY A 367 15.89 -5.57 -5.86
CA GLY A 367 16.78 -6.60 -5.30
C GLY A 367 17.83 -7.08 -6.30
N TYR A 368 17.43 -7.42 -7.52
CA TYR A 368 18.35 -7.83 -8.58
C TYR A 368 19.29 -6.70 -9.02
N LEU A 369 18.78 -5.46 -9.17
CA LEU A 369 19.64 -4.33 -9.49
C LEU A 369 20.77 -4.18 -8.47
N TYR A 370 20.46 -4.31 -7.17
CA TYR A 370 21.49 -4.32 -6.13
C TYR A 370 22.44 -5.52 -6.26
N ASP A 371 21.93 -6.72 -6.50
CA ASP A 371 22.75 -7.93 -6.57
C ASP A 371 23.76 -7.87 -7.71
N PHE A 372 23.40 -7.28 -8.87
CA PHE A 372 24.27 -7.11 -10.02
C PHE A 372 25.23 -5.92 -9.91
N THR A 373 24.75 -4.78 -9.40
CA THR A 373 25.53 -3.53 -9.35
C THR A 373 26.28 -3.33 -8.04
N LYS A 374 25.91 -4.07 -6.98
CA LYS A 374 26.36 -3.91 -5.59
C LYS A 374 26.13 -2.50 -5.03
N SER A 375 25.22 -1.74 -5.65
CA SER A 375 24.91 -0.37 -5.26
C SER A 375 23.42 -0.07 -5.42
N TYR A 376 22.85 0.68 -4.45
CA TYR A 376 21.50 1.23 -4.57
C TYR A 376 21.45 2.57 -5.32
N GLN A 377 22.59 3.17 -5.65
CA GLN A 377 22.66 4.47 -6.33
C GLN A 377 21.91 4.46 -7.66
N ILE A 378 22.08 3.39 -8.45
CA ILE A 378 21.41 3.23 -9.74
C ILE A 378 19.88 3.14 -9.60
N VAL A 379 19.39 2.60 -8.48
CA VAL A 379 17.95 2.51 -8.18
C VAL A 379 17.35 3.90 -8.02
N PHE A 380 18.05 4.81 -7.30
CA PHE A 380 17.60 6.18 -7.12
C PHE A 380 17.62 6.98 -8.45
N ILE A 381 18.64 6.77 -9.29
CA ILE A 381 18.73 7.40 -10.61
C ILE A 381 17.56 6.95 -11.51
N ILE A 382 17.28 5.64 -11.58
CA ILE A 382 16.16 5.10 -12.34
C ILE A 382 14.83 5.66 -11.82
N ALA A 383 14.66 5.75 -10.51
CA ALA A 383 13.45 6.31 -9.90
C ALA A 383 13.27 7.79 -10.24
N LEU A 384 14.34 8.59 -10.26
CA LEU A 384 14.30 9.99 -10.71
C LEU A 384 13.92 10.09 -12.18
N CYS A 385 14.48 9.24 -13.07
CA CYS A 385 14.08 9.18 -14.48
C CYS A 385 12.58 8.84 -14.62
N PHE A 386 12.06 7.90 -13.81
CA PHE A 386 10.63 7.58 -13.84
C PHE A 386 9.76 8.78 -13.41
N HIS A 387 10.19 9.55 -12.42
CA HIS A 387 9.46 10.77 -12.02
C HIS A 387 9.50 11.85 -13.09
N LEU A 388 10.63 12.04 -13.79
CA LEU A 388 10.71 12.98 -14.93
C LEU A 388 9.74 12.57 -16.04
N ILE A 389 9.70 11.29 -16.40
CA ILE A 389 8.73 10.75 -17.36
C ILE A 389 7.30 10.98 -16.86
N ASN A 390 7.02 10.75 -15.58
CA ASN A 390 5.70 10.96 -15.00
C ASN A 390 5.24 12.42 -15.08
N LEU A 391 6.14 13.39 -14.87
CA LEU A 391 5.81 14.81 -15.04
C LEU A 391 5.48 15.13 -16.52
N ILE A 392 6.24 14.59 -17.45
CA ILE A 392 5.97 14.74 -18.89
C ILE A 392 4.60 14.12 -19.26
N LEU A 393 4.30 12.92 -18.76
CA LEU A 393 3.01 12.26 -18.99
C LEU A 393 1.83 13.09 -18.47
N LEU A 394 1.97 13.69 -17.27
CA LEU A 394 0.94 14.58 -16.72
C LEU A 394 0.72 15.80 -17.60
N VAL A 395 1.80 16.43 -18.12
CA VAL A 395 1.68 17.55 -19.06
C VAL A 395 0.93 17.12 -20.34
N ILE A 396 1.27 15.97 -20.93
CA ILE A 396 0.60 15.44 -22.13
C ILE A 396 -0.90 15.22 -21.86
N ILE A 397 -1.27 14.65 -20.70
CA ILE A 397 -2.66 14.43 -20.33
C ILE A 397 -3.40 15.77 -20.19
N CYS A 398 -2.79 16.76 -19.52
CA CYS A 398 -3.38 18.08 -19.33
C CYS A 398 -3.61 18.83 -20.65
N LEU A 399 -2.64 18.84 -21.57
CA LEU A 399 -2.77 19.48 -22.86
C LEU A 399 -3.91 18.88 -23.71
N ARG A 400 -4.09 17.56 -23.64
CA ARG A 400 -5.18 16.89 -24.34
C ARG A 400 -6.54 17.06 -23.66
N TYR A 401 -6.56 17.20 -22.34
CA TYR A 401 -7.79 17.46 -21.59
C TYR A 401 -8.36 18.84 -21.93
N ASN A 402 -7.52 19.88 -21.96
CA ASN A 402 -7.91 21.24 -22.33
C ASN A 402 -8.33 21.37 -23.79
N GLY A 403 -7.75 20.56 -24.69
CA GLY A 403 -8.13 20.56 -26.13
C GLY A 403 -9.47 19.87 -26.44
N VAL A 404 -10.11 19.22 -25.47
CA VAL A 404 -11.45 18.60 -25.61
C VAL A 404 -12.56 19.53 -25.07
N GLY A 405 -12.21 20.51 -24.23
CA GLY A 405 -13.16 21.48 -23.67
C GLY A 405 -13.50 22.65 -24.63
N ASP A 406 -12.76 22.83 -25.71
CA ASP A 406 -12.95 23.88 -26.72
C ASP A 406 -13.62 23.38 -28.02
N LYS A 407 -14.30 22.22 -28.02
CA LYS A 407 -15.06 21.71 -29.15
C LYS A 407 -16.49 21.40 -28.79
#